data_eb681ef61251e130c72c5e0024d4435f
#
_entry.id   eb681ef61251e130c72c5e0024d4435f
#
_cell.length_a   1.000
_cell.length_b   1.000
_cell.length_c   1.000
_cell.angle_alpha   90.00
_cell.angle_beta   90.00
_cell.angle_gamma   90.00
#
_symmetry.space_group_name_H-M   'P 1'
#
loop_
_entity.id
_entity.type
_entity.pdbx_description
1 polymer ?
#
loop_
_entity_poly.entity_id
_entity_poly.type
_entity_poly.pdbx_seq_one_letter_code
_entity_poly.pdbx_strand_id
1 'polypeptide(L)'
;MIQDASLGPLGPSLSALLLGRLATSMAPTLEEAYRRRWWMACTAVLENLFFSAVLLGWSSLLIMLKNEGFYSSMCSAVNTTNTSQDEQRQWLSCNQQEEMLNLGFTIGSFVLSATTLPLGILMDRFGPRPMRLIGSACFAASCTLMALASWDTKVLSPLIFLALSLNGFGGICLTFSSLTLPNMFGNLRSTFMALMIGSYASSAITYPGIKLIYDAGVSFMVIMFTWSSLACLIFLNCAFNWPSEAFPSPEEVNYKEKIKLRGLALDHKVTGDRFYTYVTTVGQRLSQKAPSLEEGADIFISSQDVRDISEKSAEKSVPLRKSLCSPIFLWSLLTMGMTQLRVIFYMAAMNKMLEYIVTGGQEHETDDLKQRVTETVEFYSSVFGAMQLSCLLTCPLIGYVMDWRIKDCVDTPTARDGVATKSVRPRYRKIQKLTNAINAFTLTNLLLVGFGITCLIDSLHLQFLTFVLHTVVRGFYHSACGGLYAAVYPSNHFGTLTGLQSLISAVFALLQQPLFMAMVGPLKGEPFWVNLGLLLFSLLGFLLPCYLFYYRTRLQREYITHWEGPLKVLGSPEVTA
;
A
#
# COMPACT_ATOMS: atom_id res chain seq x y z
N MET A 1 38.58 -9.44 47.51
CA MET A 1 37.35 -10.24 47.44
C MET A 1 36.18 -9.27 47.33
N ILE A 2 35.79 -8.91 46.13
CA ILE A 2 34.54 -8.15 45.85
C ILE A 2 33.90 -8.95 44.72
N GLN A 3 32.75 -9.54 45.04
CA GLN A 3 31.99 -10.42 44.19
C GLN A 3 31.21 -9.60 43.17
N ASP A 4 31.38 -9.92 41.88
CA ASP A 4 30.57 -9.45 40.78
C ASP A 4 29.11 -9.92 40.94
N ALA A 5 28.20 -8.97 41.08
CA ALA A 5 26.78 -9.20 40.96
C ALA A 5 26.37 -9.04 39.48
N SER A 6 26.24 -10.15 38.77
CA SER A 6 25.67 -10.19 37.43
C SER A 6 24.17 -9.84 37.48
N LEU A 7 23.81 -8.71 36.88
CA LEU A 7 22.42 -8.36 36.57
C LEU A 7 21.87 -9.36 35.53
N GLY A 8 21.00 -10.26 35.98
CA GLY A 8 20.24 -11.13 35.12
C GLY A 8 19.23 -10.33 34.28
N PRO A 9 18.75 -10.86 33.13
CA PRO A 9 17.84 -10.17 32.23
C PRO A 9 16.52 -9.88 32.95
N LEU A 10 16.08 -8.62 32.91
CA LEU A 10 14.79 -8.17 33.38
C LEU A 10 13.66 -8.96 32.73
N GLY A 11 13.05 -9.85 33.48
CA GLY A 11 11.86 -10.59 33.07
C GLY A 11 10.71 -9.61 32.80
N PRO A 12 9.78 -9.94 31.89
CA PRO A 12 8.65 -9.08 31.57
C PRO A 12 7.86 -8.77 32.86
N SER A 13 7.58 -7.51 33.09
CA SER A 13 6.89 -7.04 34.31
C SER A 13 5.56 -7.81 34.47
N LEU A 14 5.24 -8.16 35.71
CA LEU A 14 4.03 -8.92 36.09
C LEU A 14 2.75 -8.25 35.54
N SER A 15 2.75 -6.93 35.38
CA SER A 15 1.69 -6.14 34.73
C SER A 15 1.55 -6.42 33.24
N ALA A 16 2.65 -6.62 32.49
CA ALA A 16 2.60 -6.97 31.07
C ALA A 16 2.10 -8.41 30.86
N LEU A 17 2.46 -9.34 31.76
CA LEU A 17 1.96 -10.72 31.77
C LEU A 17 0.48 -10.81 32.15
N LEU A 18 0.01 -10.00 33.10
CA LEU A 18 -1.40 -9.94 33.50
C LEU A 18 -2.26 -9.30 32.41
N LEU A 19 -1.82 -8.20 31.78
CA LEU A 19 -2.48 -7.58 30.63
C LEU A 19 -2.54 -8.53 29.43
N GLY A 20 -1.47 -9.26 29.15
CA GLY A 20 -1.43 -10.28 28.10
C GLY A 20 -2.42 -11.43 28.36
N ARG A 21 -2.53 -11.94 29.61
CA ARG A 21 -3.48 -12.98 29.97
C ARG A 21 -4.94 -12.50 29.96
N LEU A 22 -5.23 -11.30 30.42
CA LEU A 22 -6.56 -10.70 30.34
C LEU A 22 -6.98 -10.46 28.87
N ALA A 23 -6.06 -9.98 28.04
CA ALA A 23 -6.33 -9.77 26.62
C ALA A 23 -6.59 -11.07 25.86
N THR A 24 -5.93 -12.18 26.21
CA THR A 24 -6.18 -13.48 25.59
C THR A 24 -7.46 -14.15 26.10
N SER A 25 -7.86 -13.95 27.36
CA SER A 25 -9.08 -14.53 27.93
C SER A 25 -10.38 -13.88 27.39
N MET A 26 -10.32 -12.65 26.90
CA MET A 26 -11.45 -11.91 26.32
C MET A 26 -11.52 -11.99 24.78
N ALA A 27 -10.60 -12.71 24.13
CA ALA A 27 -10.60 -12.82 22.68
C ALA A 27 -11.78 -13.67 22.20
N PRO A 28 -12.60 -13.18 21.25
CA PRO A 28 -13.65 -14.00 20.65
C PRO A 28 -13.04 -15.19 19.89
N THR A 29 -13.78 -16.28 19.85
CA THR A 29 -13.41 -17.45 19.04
C THR A 29 -13.58 -17.13 17.55
N LEU A 30 -12.91 -17.89 16.67
CA LEU A 30 -13.06 -17.74 15.22
C LEU A 30 -14.53 -17.91 14.77
N GLU A 31 -15.29 -18.76 15.47
CA GLU A 31 -16.72 -18.98 15.22
C GLU A 31 -17.54 -17.71 15.51
N GLU A 32 -17.29 -17.06 16.64
CA GLU A 32 -17.96 -15.79 16.99
C GLU A 32 -17.59 -14.68 16.01
N ALA A 33 -16.33 -14.61 15.60
CA ALA A 33 -15.84 -13.68 14.58
C ALA A 33 -16.54 -13.94 13.24
N TYR A 34 -16.68 -15.20 12.82
CA TYR A 34 -17.40 -15.55 11.59
C TYR A 34 -18.88 -15.14 11.65
N ARG A 35 -19.54 -15.29 12.80
CA ARG A 35 -20.94 -14.85 13.00
C ARG A 35 -21.07 -13.33 12.87
N ARG A 36 -20.05 -12.56 13.32
CA ARG A 36 -19.99 -11.09 13.25
C ARG A 36 -19.26 -10.56 12.03
N ARG A 37 -18.94 -11.40 11.02
CA ARG A 37 -18.10 -11.03 9.86
C ARG A 37 -18.56 -9.79 9.10
N TRP A 38 -19.86 -9.59 8.95
CA TRP A 38 -20.40 -8.42 8.27
C TRP A 38 -20.16 -7.12 9.06
N TRP A 39 -20.33 -7.16 10.37
CA TRP A 39 -19.99 -6.03 11.23
C TRP A 39 -18.50 -5.70 11.13
N MET A 40 -17.65 -6.71 11.24
CA MET A 40 -16.21 -6.54 11.12
C MET A 40 -15.81 -5.99 9.76
N ALA A 41 -16.45 -6.40 8.67
CA ALA A 41 -16.18 -5.89 7.33
C ALA A 41 -16.60 -4.42 7.17
N CYS A 42 -17.78 -4.06 7.62
CA CYS A 42 -18.28 -2.68 7.56
C CYS A 42 -17.38 -1.74 8.40
N THR A 43 -17.08 -2.13 9.64
CA THR A 43 -16.19 -1.33 10.50
C THR A 43 -14.79 -1.24 9.92
N ALA A 44 -14.22 -2.32 9.38
CA ALA A 44 -12.89 -2.32 8.78
C ALA A 44 -12.79 -1.40 7.54
N VAL A 45 -13.84 -1.32 6.71
CA VAL A 45 -13.89 -0.37 5.58
C VAL A 45 -13.87 1.08 6.08
N LEU A 46 -14.69 1.40 7.09
CA LEU A 46 -14.72 2.74 7.68
C LEU A 46 -13.40 3.08 8.39
N GLU A 47 -12.84 2.13 9.12
CA GLU A 47 -11.56 2.29 9.80
C GLU A 47 -10.42 2.49 8.78
N ASN A 48 -10.41 1.74 7.67
CA ASN A 48 -9.45 1.97 6.61
C ASN A 48 -9.62 3.35 5.95
N LEU A 49 -10.85 3.81 5.76
CA LEU A 49 -11.10 5.10 5.13
C LEU A 49 -10.63 6.26 6.02
N PHE A 50 -10.87 6.18 7.34
CA PHE A 50 -10.63 7.31 8.24
C PHE A 50 -9.36 7.20 9.08
N PHE A 51 -8.68 6.05 9.15
CA PHE A 51 -7.57 5.81 10.08
C PHE A 51 -6.38 5.06 9.46
N SER A 52 -6.32 4.91 8.13
CA SER A 52 -5.22 4.19 7.49
C SER A 52 -4.15 5.14 6.90
N ALA A 53 -4.12 5.32 5.61
CA ALA A 53 -3.14 6.17 4.94
C ALA A 53 -3.57 7.65 4.88
N VAL A 54 -4.18 8.17 5.93
CA VAL A 54 -4.71 9.54 6.01
C VAL A 54 -3.62 10.59 5.77
N LEU A 55 -2.38 10.28 6.13
CA LEU A 55 -1.20 11.13 5.90
C LEU A 55 -1.03 11.51 4.42
N LEU A 56 -1.57 10.73 3.50
CA LEU A 56 -1.54 11.04 2.06
C LEU A 56 -2.50 12.17 1.66
N GLY A 57 -3.33 12.66 2.58
CA GLY A 57 -4.06 13.94 2.46
C GLY A 57 -3.23 15.15 2.93
N TRP A 58 -1.91 15.09 2.76
CA TRP A 58 -0.93 16.02 3.30
C TRP A 58 -1.22 17.49 2.98
N SER A 59 -1.64 17.80 1.76
CA SER A 59 -1.89 19.18 1.33
C SER A 59 -2.83 19.95 2.25
N SER A 60 -3.92 19.32 2.69
CA SER A 60 -4.88 19.93 3.63
C SER A 60 -4.35 19.97 5.06
N LEU A 61 -3.63 18.94 5.51
CA LEU A 61 -2.98 18.95 6.82
C LEU A 61 -1.91 20.05 6.90
N LEU A 62 -1.10 20.23 5.86
CA LEU A 62 -0.08 21.26 5.80
C LEU A 62 -0.69 22.65 6.01
N ILE A 63 -1.82 22.94 5.36
CA ILE A 63 -2.52 24.22 5.54
C ILE A 63 -2.94 24.40 7.00
N MET A 64 -3.57 23.41 7.61
CA MET A 64 -3.98 23.50 9.02
C MET A 64 -2.79 23.68 9.96
N LEU A 65 -1.68 22.96 9.77
CA LEU A 65 -0.47 23.11 10.60
C LEU A 65 0.18 24.49 10.46
N LYS A 66 0.15 25.07 9.25
CA LYS A 66 0.63 26.43 9.02
C LYS A 66 -0.26 27.46 9.73
N ASN A 67 -1.58 27.30 9.63
CA ASN A 67 -2.55 28.20 10.31
C ASN A 67 -2.43 28.13 11.83
N GLU A 68 -2.10 26.98 12.41
CA GLU A 68 -1.82 26.82 13.84
C GLU A 68 -0.44 27.41 14.25
N GLY A 69 0.40 27.78 13.29
CA GLY A 69 1.71 28.42 13.53
C GLY A 69 2.84 27.45 13.87
N PHE A 70 2.74 26.17 13.50
CA PHE A 70 3.86 25.23 13.66
C PHE A 70 5.10 25.71 12.91
N TYR A 71 6.25 25.78 13.61
CA TYR A 71 7.52 26.30 13.06
C TYR A 71 7.48 27.73 12.55
N SER A 72 6.49 28.54 12.92
CA SER A 72 6.41 29.97 12.55
C SER A 72 7.61 30.78 13.07
N SER A 73 8.26 30.34 14.15
CA SER A 73 9.46 30.97 14.69
C SER A 73 10.68 30.94 13.73
N MET A 74 10.67 30.06 12.74
CA MET A 74 11.74 29.99 11.71
C MET A 74 11.55 31.03 10.62
N CYS A 75 10.37 31.65 10.55
CA CYS A 75 10.09 32.73 9.60
C CYS A 75 10.65 34.03 10.17
N SER A 76 11.71 34.56 9.56
CA SER A 76 12.31 35.82 9.97
C SER A 76 11.26 36.93 9.89
N ALA A 77 11.00 37.61 11.01
CA ALA A 77 10.21 38.82 11.01
C ALA A 77 10.93 39.86 10.14
N VAL A 78 10.44 40.13 8.95
CA VAL A 78 10.81 41.36 8.24
C VAL A 78 10.37 42.48 9.16
N ASN A 79 11.36 43.27 9.66
CA ASN A 79 11.16 44.41 10.53
C ASN A 79 10.18 45.40 9.88
N THR A 80 8.90 45.24 10.09
CA THR A 80 7.90 46.29 9.91
C THR A 80 7.48 46.74 11.29
N THR A 81 8.15 47.77 11.75
CA THR A 81 7.70 48.63 12.85
C THR A 81 6.30 49.11 12.54
N ASN A 82 5.37 48.86 13.48
CA ASN A 82 4.02 49.38 13.57
C ASN A 82 2.95 48.69 12.72
N THR A 83 2.45 47.57 13.20
CA THR A 83 1.11 47.10 12.79
C THR A 83 0.47 46.26 13.92
N SER A 84 -0.82 46.45 14.13
CA SER A 84 -1.67 45.91 15.18
C SER A 84 -1.70 44.35 15.19
N GLN A 85 -1.95 43.76 16.36
CA GLN A 85 -1.94 42.31 16.61
C GLN A 85 -2.86 41.46 15.73
N ASP A 86 -3.79 42.05 14.98
CA ASP A 86 -4.68 41.34 14.06
C ASP A 86 -4.06 41.03 12.69
N GLU A 87 -2.99 41.72 12.27
CA GLU A 87 -2.28 41.47 11.02
C GLU A 87 -1.22 40.35 11.12
N GLN A 88 -0.92 39.88 12.33
CA GLN A 88 0.06 38.80 12.54
C GLN A 88 -0.42 37.41 12.10
N ARG A 89 -1.72 37.28 11.74
CA ARG A 89 -2.27 36.07 11.11
C ARG A 89 -2.10 36.02 9.60
N GLN A 90 -1.53 37.05 8.99
CA GLN A 90 -1.34 37.11 7.56
C GLN A 90 -0.11 36.30 7.14
N TRP A 91 -0.37 35.29 6.38
CA TRP A 91 0.53 34.30 5.82
C TRP A 91 1.70 34.92 5.05
N LEU A 92 2.88 34.98 5.64
CA LEU A 92 4.11 35.00 4.84
C LEU A 92 4.40 33.56 4.40
N SER A 93 4.51 33.32 3.09
CA SER A 93 5.04 32.06 2.55
C SER A 93 6.48 31.87 3.06
N CYS A 94 6.61 31.08 4.12
CA CYS A 94 7.89 30.86 4.76
C CYS A 94 8.45 29.51 4.30
N ASN A 95 9.43 29.56 3.41
CA ASN A 95 10.05 28.38 2.82
C ASN A 95 10.63 27.44 3.89
N GLN A 96 11.26 27.99 4.93
CA GLN A 96 11.85 27.20 6.02
C GLN A 96 10.81 26.44 6.83
N GLN A 97 9.65 27.05 7.09
CA GLN A 97 8.52 26.39 7.75
C GLN A 97 8.00 25.22 6.90
N GLU A 98 7.82 25.44 5.61
CA GLU A 98 7.35 24.39 4.69
C GLU A 98 8.34 23.24 4.54
N GLU A 99 9.64 23.52 4.47
CA GLU A 99 10.69 22.51 4.44
C GLU A 99 10.66 21.62 5.67
N MET A 100 10.49 22.20 6.87
CA MET A 100 10.41 21.45 8.13
C MET A 100 9.14 20.60 8.20
N LEU A 101 8.00 21.15 7.82
CA LEU A 101 6.74 20.39 7.82
C LEU A 101 6.76 19.26 6.78
N ASN A 102 7.31 19.51 5.58
CA ASN A 102 7.49 18.48 4.56
C ASN A 102 8.49 17.39 4.96
N LEU A 103 9.50 17.71 5.76
CA LEU A 103 10.36 16.70 6.38
C LEU A 103 9.54 15.76 7.28
N GLY A 104 8.61 16.30 8.07
CA GLY A 104 7.69 15.49 8.89
C GLY A 104 6.84 14.56 8.03
N PHE A 105 6.29 15.05 6.92
CA PHE A 105 5.56 14.22 5.96
C PHE A 105 6.44 13.12 5.35
N THR A 106 7.67 13.46 4.98
CA THR A 106 8.63 12.50 4.42
C THR A 106 8.91 11.36 5.39
N ILE A 107 9.17 11.68 6.65
CA ILE A 107 9.41 10.68 7.72
C ILE A 107 8.15 9.82 7.93
N GLY A 108 6.97 10.43 8.07
CA GLY A 108 5.73 9.70 8.27
C GLY A 108 5.37 8.77 7.11
N SER A 109 5.53 9.22 5.87
CA SER A 109 5.28 8.42 4.66
C SER A 109 6.32 7.31 4.47
N PHE A 110 7.58 7.55 4.87
CA PHE A 110 8.62 6.52 4.91
C PHE A 110 8.25 5.43 5.91
N VAL A 111 7.88 5.78 7.15
CA VAL A 111 7.48 4.83 8.19
C VAL A 111 6.26 4.02 7.72
N LEU A 112 5.26 4.67 7.13
CA LEU A 112 4.08 4.01 6.58
C LEU A 112 4.46 2.90 5.57
N SER A 113 5.40 3.18 4.68
CA SER A 113 5.79 2.23 3.64
C SER A 113 6.83 1.20 4.12
N ALA A 114 7.82 1.61 4.92
CA ALA A 114 8.89 0.74 5.40
C ALA A 114 8.40 -0.32 6.41
N THR A 115 7.38 0.02 7.20
CA THR A 115 6.81 -0.89 8.20
C THR A 115 6.13 -2.10 7.58
N THR A 116 5.76 -2.06 6.31
CA THR A 116 5.09 -3.18 5.62
C THR A 116 5.86 -4.49 5.70
N LEU A 117 7.18 -4.45 5.58
CA LEU A 117 8.02 -5.66 5.63
C LEU A 117 8.02 -6.33 7.02
N PRO A 118 8.38 -5.65 8.12
CA PRO A 118 8.35 -6.26 9.45
C PRO A 118 6.92 -6.61 9.90
N LEU A 119 5.92 -5.83 9.50
CA LEU A 119 4.52 -6.06 9.86
C LEU A 119 4.00 -7.39 9.32
N GLY A 120 4.38 -7.75 8.09
CA GLY A 120 4.03 -9.05 7.52
C GLY A 120 4.52 -10.21 8.38
N ILE A 121 5.79 -10.19 8.74
CA ILE A 121 6.41 -11.24 9.58
C ILE A 121 5.72 -11.30 10.95
N LEU A 122 5.41 -10.16 11.55
CA LEU A 122 4.75 -10.09 12.85
C LEU A 122 3.31 -10.62 12.79
N MET A 123 2.58 -10.30 11.72
CA MET A 123 1.21 -10.81 11.54
C MET A 123 1.13 -12.32 11.36
N ASP A 124 2.08 -12.89 10.61
CA ASP A 124 2.16 -14.34 10.44
C ASP A 124 2.41 -15.06 11.77
N ARG A 125 3.20 -14.42 12.65
CA ARG A 125 3.58 -15.01 13.94
C ARG A 125 2.52 -14.79 15.03
N PHE A 126 1.93 -13.62 15.10
CA PHE A 126 1.07 -13.19 16.22
C PHE A 126 -0.39 -13.00 15.84
N GLY A 127 -0.73 -13.11 14.56
CA GLY A 127 -2.08 -12.87 14.06
C GLY A 127 -2.47 -11.38 13.93
N PRO A 128 -3.68 -11.08 13.45
CA PRO A 128 -4.11 -9.72 13.13
C PRO A 128 -4.46 -8.86 14.35
N ARG A 129 -4.96 -9.46 15.43
CA ARG A 129 -5.46 -8.75 16.61
C ARG A 129 -4.40 -7.90 17.32
N PRO A 130 -3.21 -8.42 17.70
CA PRO A 130 -2.19 -7.62 18.35
C PRO A 130 -1.72 -6.45 17.51
N MET A 131 -1.55 -6.66 16.19
CA MET A 131 -1.12 -5.60 15.27
C MET A 131 -2.15 -4.50 15.18
N ARG A 132 -3.44 -4.86 15.19
CA ARG A 132 -4.53 -3.90 15.16
C ARG A 132 -4.67 -3.10 16.45
N LEU A 133 -4.49 -3.74 17.60
CA LEU A 133 -4.48 -3.07 18.91
C LEU A 133 -3.31 -2.07 19.00
N ILE A 134 -2.10 -2.49 18.64
CA ILE A 134 -0.93 -1.60 18.60
C ILE A 134 -1.16 -0.46 17.61
N GLY A 135 -1.68 -0.76 16.41
CA GLY A 135 -1.96 0.23 15.38
C GLY A 135 -2.93 1.30 15.82
N SER A 136 -4.07 0.92 16.41
CA SER A 136 -5.06 1.87 16.92
C SER A 136 -4.55 2.70 18.10
N ALA A 137 -3.76 2.09 19.00
CA ALA A 137 -3.13 2.81 20.10
C ALA A 137 -2.10 3.84 19.61
N CYS A 138 -1.26 3.47 18.63
CA CYS A 138 -0.30 4.38 18.01
C CYS A 138 -1.01 5.52 17.26
N PHE A 139 -2.11 5.22 16.59
CA PHE A 139 -2.89 6.25 15.89
C PHE A 139 -3.55 7.23 16.89
N ALA A 140 -4.13 6.73 18.00
CA ALA A 140 -4.66 7.57 19.06
C ALA A 140 -3.58 8.45 19.68
N ALA A 141 -2.41 7.89 19.98
CA ALA A 141 -1.26 8.63 20.48
C ALA A 141 -0.78 9.72 19.49
N SER A 142 -0.77 9.42 18.18
CA SER A 142 -0.46 10.39 17.13
C SER A 142 -1.39 11.60 17.18
N CYS A 143 -2.70 11.39 17.20
CA CYS A 143 -3.69 12.47 17.25
C CYS A 143 -3.57 13.27 18.57
N THR A 144 -3.34 12.59 19.71
CA THR A 144 -3.11 13.24 21.00
C THR A 144 -1.86 14.11 20.97
N LEU A 145 -0.76 13.62 20.40
CA LEU A 145 0.48 14.40 20.27
C LEU A 145 0.29 15.62 19.36
N MET A 146 -0.47 15.52 18.27
CA MET A 146 -0.81 16.68 17.42
C MET A 146 -1.62 17.72 18.21
N ALA A 147 -2.60 17.27 18.99
CA ALA A 147 -3.40 18.15 19.83
C ALA A 147 -2.56 18.84 20.92
N LEU A 148 -1.67 18.11 21.58
CA LEU A 148 -0.77 18.68 22.59
C LEU A 148 0.24 19.65 21.97
N ALA A 149 0.76 19.32 20.80
CA ALA A 149 1.72 20.18 20.09
C ALA A 149 1.08 21.52 19.65
N SER A 150 -0.22 21.55 19.39
CA SER A 150 -0.93 22.79 19.06
C SER A 150 -1.15 23.72 20.27
N TRP A 151 -0.97 23.24 21.50
CA TRP A 151 -1.08 24.09 22.69
C TRP A 151 0.03 25.15 22.74
N ASP A 152 1.28 24.75 22.48
CA ASP A 152 2.41 25.68 22.39
C ASP A 152 3.28 25.29 21.19
N THR A 153 2.94 25.82 20.03
CA THR A 153 3.62 25.54 18.76
C THR A 153 5.06 26.07 18.72
N LYS A 154 5.46 26.99 19.62
CA LYS A 154 6.83 27.48 19.67
C LYS A 154 7.80 26.46 20.29
N VAL A 155 7.35 25.72 21.28
CA VAL A 155 8.18 24.75 22.03
C VAL A 155 7.92 23.31 21.58
N LEU A 156 6.66 22.95 21.29
CA LEU A 156 6.24 21.59 21.06
C LEU A 156 6.16 21.20 19.58
N SER A 157 6.50 22.10 18.64
CA SER A 157 6.54 21.77 17.19
C SER A 157 7.32 20.48 16.84
N PRO A 158 8.44 20.13 17.49
CA PRO A 158 9.15 18.88 17.17
C PRO A 158 8.34 17.61 17.43
N LEU A 159 7.31 17.64 18.29
CA LEU A 159 6.42 16.50 18.51
C LEU A 159 5.66 16.08 17.25
N ILE A 160 5.51 16.97 16.27
CA ILE A 160 4.82 16.66 15.02
C ILE A 160 5.53 15.53 14.24
N PHE A 161 6.86 15.43 14.30
CA PHE A 161 7.61 14.36 13.66
C PHE A 161 7.25 12.99 14.25
N LEU A 162 7.19 12.91 15.56
CA LEU A 162 6.78 11.68 16.25
C LEU A 162 5.31 11.37 15.97
N ALA A 163 4.45 12.39 15.99
CA ALA A 163 3.03 12.23 15.72
C ALA A 163 2.79 11.70 14.30
N LEU A 164 3.42 12.27 13.26
CA LEU A 164 3.30 11.82 11.88
C LEU A 164 3.88 10.40 11.68
N SER A 165 4.97 10.07 12.38
CA SER A 165 5.54 8.71 12.36
C SER A 165 4.59 7.68 12.96
N LEU A 166 3.99 7.98 14.11
CA LEU A 166 2.99 7.12 14.74
C LEU A 166 1.70 7.01 13.92
N ASN A 167 1.32 8.10 13.21
CA ASN A 167 0.20 8.09 12.28
C ASN A 167 0.43 7.10 11.13
N GLY A 168 1.59 7.18 10.48
CA GLY A 168 1.96 6.28 9.39
C GLY A 168 2.04 4.82 9.85
N PHE A 169 2.69 4.56 10.99
CA PHE A 169 2.79 3.22 11.58
C PHE A 169 1.41 2.66 11.98
N GLY A 170 0.61 3.43 12.70
CA GLY A 170 -0.72 3.02 13.15
C GLY A 170 -1.65 2.72 11.99
N GLY A 171 -1.67 3.60 10.99
CA GLY A 171 -2.51 3.44 9.81
C GLY A 171 -2.20 2.20 9.00
N ILE A 172 -0.92 1.87 8.78
CA ILE A 172 -0.54 0.67 8.04
C ILE A 172 -0.87 -0.60 8.83
N CYS A 173 -0.73 -0.61 10.15
CA CYS A 173 -1.12 -1.74 11.00
C CYS A 173 -2.61 -2.06 10.89
N LEU A 174 -3.47 -1.03 10.89
CA LEU A 174 -4.93 -1.19 10.71
C LEU A 174 -5.27 -1.75 9.33
N THR A 175 -4.65 -1.22 8.28
CA THR A 175 -4.88 -1.69 6.91
C THR A 175 -4.49 -3.15 6.74
N PHE A 176 -3.27 -3.49 7.10
CA PHE A 176 -2.76 -4.83 6.88
C PHE A 176 -3.55 -5.88 7.64
N SER A 177 -3.93 -5.60 8.88
CA SER A 177 -4.78 -6.51 9.66
C SER A 177 -6.16 -6.71 9.02
N SER A 178 -6.73 -5.68 8.38
CA SER A 178 -8.04 -5.77 7.73
C SER A 178 -8.01 -6.56 6.41
N LEU A 179 -6.86 -6.64 5.73
CA LEU A 179 -6.71 -7.41 4.48
C LEU A 179 -6.86 -8.93 4.65
N THR A 180 -6.82 -9.44 5.88
CA THR A 180 -7.06 -10.87 6.17
C THR A 180 -8.54 -11.21 6.30
N LEU A 181 -9.38 -10.22 6.58
CA LEU A 181 -10.82 -10.39 6.81
C LEU A 181 -11.60 -10.97 5.63
N PRO A 182 -11.32 -10.61 4.35
CA PRO A 182 -12.00 -11.16 3.18
C PRO A 182 -12.00 -12.68 3.08
N ASN A 183 -11.10 -13.38 3.76
CA ASN A 183 -11.05 -14.85 3.77
C ASN A 183 -12.33 -15.49 4.29
N MET A 184 -13.05 -14.80 5.18
CA MET A 184 -14.32 -15.30 5.73
C MET A 184 -15.49 -15.20 4.74
N PHE A 185 -15.34 -14.58 3.58
CA PHE A 185 -16.44 -14.30 2.65
C PHE A 185 -16.52 -15.22 1.43
N GLY A 186 -15.70 -16.27 1.36
CA GLY A 186 -15.79 -17.28 0.30
C GLY A 186 -15.88 -16.67 -1.12
N ASN A 187 -17.00 -16.83 -1.81
CA ASN A 187 -17.19 -16.33 -3.18
C ASN A 187 -17.08 -14.81 -3.33
N LEU A 188 -17.31 -14.03 -2.26
CA LEU A 188 -17.21 -12.57 -2.25
C LEU A 188 -15.82 -12.07 -1.81
N ARG A 189 -14.90 -12.98 -1.52
CA ARG A 189 -13.54 -12.66 -1.04
C ARG A 189 -12.86 -11.58 -1.87
N SER A 190 -12.85 -11.74 -3.18
CA SER A 190 -12.18 -10.79 -4.08
C SER A 190 -12.84 -9.41 -4.09
N THR A 191 -14.15 -9.34 -3.96
CA THR A 191 -14.90 -8.07 -3.89
C THR A 191 -14.59 -7.34 -2.59
N PHE A 192 -14.60 -8.04 -1.45
CA PHE A 192 -14.25 -7.45 -0.16
C PHE A 192 -12.78 -7.02 -0.11
N MET A 193 -11.90 -7.77 -0.74
CA MET A 193 -10.50 -7.41 -0.84
C MET A 193 -10.31 -6.11 -1.64
N ALA A 194 -10.93 -6.01 -2.82
CA ALA A 194 -10.89 -4.78 -3.62
C ALA A 194 -11.46 -3.58 -2.85
N LEU A 195 -12.52 -3.80 -2.06
CA LEU A 195 -13.11 -2.77 -1.21
C LEU A 195 -12.15 -2.33 -0.10
N MET A 196 -11.43 -3.26 0.56
CA MET A 196 -10.44 -2.93 1.60
C MET A 196 -9.27 -2.12 1.02
N ILE A 197 -8.73 -2.52 -0.14
CA ILE A 197 -7.65 -1.79 -0.81
C ILE A 197 -8.15 -0.43 -1.30
N GLY A 198 -9.35 -0.37 -1.86
CA GLY A 198 -9.96 0.88 -2.31
C GLY A 198 -10.19 1.85 -1.14
N SER A 199 -10.68 1.39 0.00
CA SER A 199 -10.88 2.22 1.19
C SER A 199 -9.55 2.75 1.76
N TYR A 200 -8.50 1.92 1.78
CA TYR A 200 -7.15 2.36 2.12
C TYR A 200 -6.64 3.44 1.16
N ALA A 201 -6.75 3.22 -0.14
CA ALA A 201 -6.29 4.19 -1.14
C ALA A 201 -7.07 5.51 -1.07
N SER A 202 -8.36 5.46 -0.70
CA SER A 202 -9.23 6.63 -0.57
C SER A 202 -9.07 7.39 0.75
N SER A 203 -8.32 6.87 1.72
CA SER A 203 -8.20 7.46 3.07
C SER A 203 -7.56 8.87 3.08
N ALA A 204 -6.89 9.25 2.00
CA ALA A 204 -6.36 10.60 1.83
C ALA A 204 -7.44 11.71 1.84
N ILE A 205 -8.74 11.37 1.66
CA ILE A 205 -9.85 12.32 1.78
C ILE A 205 -10.08 12.79 3.23
N THR A 206 -9.56 12.07 4.21
CA THR A 206 -9.86 12.34 5.63
C THR A 206 -9.36 13.71 6.08
N TYR A 207 -8.13 14.11 5.75
CA TYR A 207 -7.65 15.45 6.11
C TYR A 207 -8.38 16.58 5.39
N PRO A 208 -8.69 16.51 4.09
CA PRO A 208 -9.61 17.45 3.46
C PRO A 208 -10.98 17.56 4.16
N GLY A 209 -11.57 16.43 4.57
CA GLY A 209 -12.81 16.43 5.34
C GLY A 209 -12.67 17.08 6.72
N ILE A 210 -11.56 16.82 7.42
CA ILE A 210 -11.23 17.46 8.70
C ILE A 210 -11.01 18.98 8.51
N LYS A 211 -10.36 19.39 7.41
CA LYS A 211 -10.15 20.80 7.10
C LYS A 211 -11.48 21.56 6.97
N LEU A 212 -12.50 20.97 6.37
CA LEU A 212 -13.83 21.59 6.30
C LEU A 212 -14.42 21.86 7.70
N ILE A 213 -14.20 20.95 8.66
CA ILE A 213 -14.65 21.15 10.06
C ILE A 213 -13.81 22.25 10.73
N TYR A 214 -12.51 22.27 10.45
CA TYR A 214 -11.60 23.31 10.94
C TYR A 214 -11.98 24.69 10.42
N ASP A 215 -12.25 24.81 9.12
CA ASP A 215 -12.66 26.05 8.45
C ASP A 215 -14.04 26.54 8.96
N ALA A 216 -14.90 25.63 9.44
CA ALA A 216 -16.15 25.98 10.10
C ALA A 216 -15.95 26.56 11.53
N GLY A 217 -14.71 26.74 11.99
CA GLY A 217 -14.37 27.39 13.25
C GLY A 217 -14.13 26.44 14.44
N VAL A 218 -14.08 25.14 14.22
CA VAL A 218 -13.73 24.17 15.28
C VAL A 218 -12.21 24.17 15.46
N SER A 219 -11.72 24.34 16.71
CA SER A 219 -10.28 24.39 16.95
C SER A 219 -9.59 23.08 16.62
N PHE A 220 -8.36 23.16 16.09
CA PHE A 220 -7.54 22.01 15.72
C PHE A 220 -7.36 21.02 16.86
N MET A 221 -7.15 21.53 18.08
CA MET A 221 -7.01 20.71 19.29
C MET A 221 -8.25 19.84 19.56
N VAL A 222 -9.45 20.41 19.48
CA VAL A 222 -10.71 19.68 19.70
C VAL A 222 -10.90 18.61 18.63
N ILE A 223 -10.60 18.92 17.37
CA ILE A 223 -10.68 17.96 16.27
C ILE A 223 -9.74 16.78 16.53
N MET A 224 -8.48 17.03 16.88
CA MET A 224 -7.50 15.98 17.10
C MET A 224 -7.82 15.12 18.33
N PHE A 225 -8.29 15.70 19.43
CA PHE A 225 -8.74 14.90 20.59
C PHE A 225 -9.98 14.07 20.29
N THR A 226 -10.93 14.62 19.54
CA THR A 226 -12.12 13.87 19.10
C THR A 226 -11.70 12.68 18.23
N TRP A 227 -10.77 12.90 17.31
CA TRP A 227 -10.27 11.84 16.43
C TRP A 227 -9.46 10.78 17.20
N SER A 228 -8.65 11.19 18.18
CA SER A 228 -7.99 10.28 19.12
C SER A 228 -9.01 9.41 19.89
N SER A 229 -10.11 10.00 20.34
CA SER A 229 -11.19 9.27 21.03
C SER A 229 -11.85 8.24 20.10
N LEU A 230 -12.06 8.57 18.84
CA LEU A 230 -12.56 7.62 17.83
C LEU A 230 -11.55 6.47 17.59
N ALA A 231 -10.24 6.74 17.59
CA ALA A 231 -9.22 5.70 17.51
C ALA A 231 -9.23 4.78 18.75
N CYS A 232 -9.53 5.30 19.94
CA CYS A 232 -9.76 4.47 21.12
C CYS A 232 -11.00 3.59 20.99
N LEU A 233 -12.07 4.05 20.33
CA LEU A 233 -13.22 3.20 20.02
C LEU A 233 -12.86 2.06 19.05
N ILE A 234 -11.97 2.30 18.08
CA ILE A 234 -11.44 1.24 17.22
C ILE A 234 -10.66 0.22 18.05
N PHE A 235 -9.83 0.68 18.98
CA PHE A 235 -9.13 -0.21 19.90
C PHE A 235 -10.09 -1.12 20.67
N LEU A 236 -11.17 -0.57 21.22
CA LEU A 236 -12.20 -1.33 21.92
C LEU A 236 -12.94 -2.29 20.98
N ASN A 237 -13.34 -1.82 19.77
CA ASN A 237 -13.96 -2.67 18.77
C ASN A 237 -13.07 -3.87 18.40
N CYS A 238 -11.77 -3.62 18.27
CA CYS A 238 -10.80 -4.69 18.03
C CYS A 238 -10.70 -5.67 19.21
N ALA A 239 -10.60 -5.15 20.43
CA ALA A 239 -10.47 -5.96 21.62
C ALA A 239 -11.64 -6.94 21.82
N PHE A 240 -12.87 -6.51 21.46
CA PHE A 240 -14.09 -7.33 21.63
C PHE A 240 -14.49 -8.18 20.44
N ASN A 241 -14.12 -7.80 19.20
CA ASN A 241 -14.64 -8.45 18.00
C ASN A 241 -13.57 -9.20 17.20
N TRP A 242 -12.27 -8.90 17.38
CA TRP A 242 -11.22 -9.53 16.58
C TRP A 242 -10.62 -10.75 17.29
N PRO A 243 -10.57 -11.93 16.62
CA PRO A 243 -9.97 -13.14 17.19
C PRO A 243 -8.45 -13.03 17.25
N SER A 244 -7.85 -13.79 18.15
CA SER A 244 -6.37 -13.89 18.24
C SER A 244 -5.79 -14.76 17.12
N GLU A 245 -6.60 -15.67 16.57
CA GLU A 245 -6.19 -16.54 15.48
C GLU A 245 -6.25 -15.80 14.13
N ALA A 246 -5.31 -16.14 13.24
CA ALA A 246 -5.34 -15.66 11.86
C ALA A 246 -6.57 -16.25 11.12
N PHE A 247 -7.10 -15.51 10.16
CA PHE A 247 -8.18 -16.02 9.31
C PHE A 247 -7.60 -16.95 8.23
N PRO A 248 -7.82 -18.28 8.33
CA PRO A 248 -7.32 -19.23 7.34
C PRO A 248 -7.93 -18.97 5.95
N SER A 249 -7.20 -19.36 4.90
CA SER A 249 -7.72 -19.21 3.54
C SER A 249 -8.87 -20.18 3.27
N PRO A 250 -9.82 -19.86 2.37
CA PRO A 250 -10.90 -20.77 2.00
C PRO A 250 -10.45 -22.09 1.39
N GLU A 251 -9.22 -22.16 0.90
CA GLU A 251 -8.60 -23.39 0.36
C GLU A 251 -8.21 -24.39 1.44
N GLU A 252 -7.93 -23.88 2.64
CA GLU A 252 -7.46 -24.69 3.76
C GLU A 252 -8.59 -25.09 4.70
N VAL A 253 -9.65 -24.32 4.73
CA VAL A 253 -10.76 -24.52 5.67
C VAL A 253 -12.09 -24.15 5.03
N ASN A 254 -13.00 -25.10 4.99
CA ASN A 254 -14.41 -24.82 4.72
C ASN A 254 -15.04 -24.23 6.00
N TYR A 255 -15.21 -22.90 6.05
CA TYR A 255 -15.74 -22.21 7.23
C TYR A 255 -17.09 -22.74 7.71
N LYS A 256 -17.90 -23.31 6.81
CA LYS A 256 -19.20 -23.91 7.16
C LYS A 256 -19.04 -25.27 7.88
N GLU A 257 -17.99 -26.02 7.58
CA GLU A 257 -17.73 -27.34 8.17
C GLU A 257 -16.88 -27.26 9.42
N LYS A 258 -15.88 -26.37 9.47
CA LYS A 258 -15.02 -26.18 10.65
C LYS A 258 -15.81 -25.75 11.89
N ILE A 259 -16.88 -24.99 11.70
CA ILE A 259 -17.78 -24.56 12.78
C ILE A 259 -18.55 -25.76 13.35
N LYS A 260 -18.75 -26.84 12.58
CA LYS A 260 -19.44 -28.07 13.03
C LYS A 260 -18.52 -29.08 13.70
N LEU A 261 -17.22 -29.04 13.43
CA LEU A 261 -16.24 -29.97 13.95
C LEU A 261 -15.48 -29.38 15.16
N ARG A 262 -16.11 -29.43 16.31
CA ARG A 262 -15.47 -29.18 17.61
C ARG A 262 -14.43 -30.26 17.87
N GLY A 263 -13.14 -29.97 17.74
CA GLY A 263 -12.12 -30.82 18.30
C GLY A 263 -10.87 -31.15 17.47
N LEU A 264 -10.70 -30.64 16.26
CA LEU A 264 -9.44 -30.83 15.55
C LEU A 264 -8.47 -29.66 15.85
N ALA A 265 -7.46 -29.96 16.66
CA ALA A 265 -6.32 -29.07 16.86
C ALA A 265 -5.59 -28.91 15.52
N LEU A 266 -5.56 -27.69 15.00
CA LEU A 266 -4.77 -27.33 13.83
C LEU A 266 -3.32 -27.11 14.26
N ASP A 267 -2.42 -27.90 13.68
CA ASP A 267 -0.99 -27.76 13.84
C ASP A 267 -0.52 -26.40 13.28
N HIS A 268 0.09 -25.59 14.14
CA HIS A 268 0.54 -24.22 13.84
C HIS A 268 1.85 -24.24 13.03
N LYS A 269 1.79 -24.67 11.79
CA LYS A 269 2.87 -24.40 10.82
C LYS A 269 2.34 -23.47 9.72
N VAL A 270 2.17 -22.19 10.07
CA VAL A 270 1.81 -21.14 9.12
C VAL A 270 3.07 -20.39 8.77
N THR A 271 3.56 -20.59 7.57
CA THR A 271 4.68 -19.85 6.98
C THR A 271 4.19 -18.49 6.45
N GLY A 272 5.09 -17.49 6.43
CA GLY A 272 4.88 -16.11 6.01
C GLY A 272 4.18 -15.86 4.67
N ASP A 273 3.96 -16.91 3.90
CA ASP A 273 3.34 -16.90 2.58
C ASP A 273 1.88 -16.44 2.55
N ARG A 274 1.16 -16.59 3.66
CA ARG A 274 -0.30 -16.39 3.68
C ARG A 274 -0.70 -14.92 3.70
N PHE A 275 0.08 -14.08 4.35
CA PHE A 275 -0.23 -12.68 4.54
C PHE A 275 -0.12 -11.87 3.24
N TYR A 276 0.93 -12.10 2.53
CA TYR A 276 1.28 -11.34 1.34
C TYR A 276 0.46 -11.73 0.10
N THR A 277 -0.06 -12.94 0.07
CA THR A 277 -1.03 -13.36 -0.94
C THR A 277 -2.31 -12.50 -0.86
N TYR A 278 -2.57 -11.85 0.28
CA TYR A 278 -3.73 -10.98 0.50
C TYR A 278 -3.53 -9.52 0.11
N VAL A 279 -2.31 -9.04 0.11
CA VAL A 279 -2.00 -7.64 -0.27
C VAL A 279 -2.24 -7.39 -1.75
N THR A 280 -2.24 -8.43 -2.57
CA THR A 280 -2.41 -8.33 -4.01
C THR A 280 -3.61 -9.14 -4.48
N THR A 281 -4.75 -8.59 -4.32
CA THR A 281 -6.06 -9.12 -4.67
C THR A 281 -6.19 -9.65 -6.08
N VAL A 282 -5.45 -9.03 -6.99
CA VAL A 282 -5.53 -9.32 -8.40
C VAL A 282 -4.79 -10.61 -8.75
N GLY A 283 -3.69 -10.91 -8.04
CA GLY A 283 -2.90 -12.11 -8.28
C GLY A 283 -3.61 -13.40 -7.87
N GLN A 284 -4.45 -13.36 -6.84
CA GLN A 284 -5.09 -14.57 -6.30
C GLN A 284 -6.32 -15.07 -7.05
N ARG A 285 -7.05 -14.20 -7.75
CA ARG A 285 -8.11 -14.67 -8.66
C ARG A 285 -7.58 -15.64 -9.72
N LEU A 286 -6.27 -15.69 -9.86
CA LEU A 286 -5.57 -16.41 -10.91
C LEU A 286 -5.09 -17.80 -10.50
N SER A 287 -5.07 -18.10 -9.19
CA SER A 287 -4.54 -19.35 -8.64
C SER A 287 -5.61 -20.40 -8.38
N GLN A 288 -6.90 -20.06 -8.42
CA GLN A 288 -7.96 -20.91 -7.91
C GLN A 288 -8.84 -21.53 -9.00
N LYS A 289 -8.40 -22.64 -9.56
CA LYS A 289 -9.24 -23.79 -9.90
C LYS A 289 -8.36 -25.05 -9.94
N ALA A 290 -8.24 -25.71 -8.79
CA ALA A 290 -7.96 -27.14 -8.80
C ALA A 290 -9.26 -27.89 -9.10
N PRO A 291 -9.27 -28.90 -9.96
CA PRO A 291 -10.46 -29.68 -10.24
C PRO A 291 -10.90 -30.44 -9.00
N SER A 292 -12.20 -30.42 -8.73
CA SER A 292 -12.87 -31.34 -7.84
C SER A 292 -12.59 -32.76 -8.32
N LEU A 293 -11.83 -33.53 -7.56
CA LEU A 293 -11.82 -34.98 -7.66
C LEU A 293 -12.88 -35.50 -6.71
N GLU A 294 -13.99 -35.91 -7.30
CA GLU A 294 -14.92 -36.83 -6.71
C GLU A 294 -14.35 -38.24 -6.77
N GLU A 295 -14.68 -38.97 -5.72
CA GLU A 295 -14.77 -40.42 -5.58
C GLU A 295 -13.51 -41.25 -5.34
N GLY A 296 -13.50 -41.80 -4.15
CA GLY A 296 -13.41 -43.23 -3.84
C GLY A 296 -12.15 -43.96 -4.22
N ALA A 297 -11.19 -44.02 -3.30
CA ALA A 297 -10.44 -45.24 -3.03
C ALA A 297 -9.70 -45.08 -1.71
N ASP A 298 -10.05 -45.91 -0.74
CA ASP A 298 -9.23 -46.21 0.45
C ASP A 298 -7.86 -46.76 0.01
N ILE A 299 -6.86 -45.91 -0.02
CA ILE A 299 -5.48 -46.33 -0.16
C ILE A 299 -4.80 -45.98 1.15
N PHE A 300 -4.47 -47.02 1.92
CA PHE A 300 -3.51 -46.99 3.01
C PHE A 300 -2.16 -46.50 2.46
N ILE A 301 -1.88 -45.22 2.55
CA ILE A 301 -0.57 -44.68 2.23
C ILE A 301 0.31 -44.89 3.46
N SER A 302 1.32 -45.71 3.29
CA SER A 302 2.37 -45.95 4.28
C SER A 302 3.06 -44.64 4.67
N SER A 303 3.40 -44.49 5.95
CA SER A 303 4.12 -43.31 6.47
C SER A 303 5.51 -43.07 5.81
N GLN A 304 5.99 -44.02 5.02
CA GLN A 304 7.21 -43.93 4.22
C GLN A 304 6.97 -43.12 2.92
N ASP A 305 5.82 -43.30 2.25
CA ASP A 305 5.48 -42.58 1.03
C ASP A 305 5.27 -41.08 1.27
N VAL A 306 4.79 -40.71 2.47
CA VAL A 306 4.62 -39.28 2.86
C VAL A 306 5.98 -38.59 3.06
N ARG A 307 7.01 -39.30 3.54
CA ARG A 307 8.37 -38.79 3.66
C ARG A 307 9.02 -38.60 2.29
N ASP A 308 8.87 -39.53 1.39
CA ASP A 308 9.42 -39.44 0.02
C ASP A 308 8.75 -38.36 -0.81
N ILE A 309 7.45 -38.07 -0.61
CA ILE A 309 6.74 -36.98 -1.24
C ILE A 309 7.19 -35.64 -0.63
N SER A 310 7.43 -35.59 0.70
CA SER A 310 7.94 -34.39 1.38
C SER A 310 9.39 -34.08 0.97
N GLU A 311 10.25 -35.07 0.82
CA GLU A 311 11.64 -34.89 0.36
C GLU A 311 11.68 -34.49 -1.14
N LYS A 312 10.85 -35.08 -2.01
CA LYS A 312 10.74 -34.69 -3.42
C LYS A 312 10.13 -33.28 -3.63
N SER A 313 9.29 -32.80 -2.72
CA SER A 313 8.79 -31.42 -2.74
C SER A 313 9.81 -30.42 -2.20
N ALA A 314 10.65 -30.80 -1.25
CA ALA A 314 11.74 -29.98 -0.72
C ALA A 314 12.88 -29.78 -1.74
N GLU A 315 13.12 -30.74 -2.62
CA GLU A 315 14.20 -30.69 -3.62
C GLU A 315 13.93 -29.72 -4.80
N LYS A 316 12.68 -29.21 -4.95
CA LYS A 316 12.29 -28.25 -6.01
C LYS A 316 12.04 -26.82 -5.52
N SER A 317 12.35 -26.47 -4.28
CA SER A 317 12.19 -25.10 -3.80
C SER A 317 13.27 -24.20 -4.42
N VAL A 318 12.84 -23.30 -5.29
CA VAL A 318 13.72 -22.26 -5.83
C VAL A 318 14.25 -21.42 -4.67
N PRO A 319 15.57 -21.24 -4.49
CA PRO A 319 16.10 -20.44 -3.39
C PRO A 319 15.67 -18.97 -3.53
N LEU A 320 15.29 -18.33 -2.44
CA LEU A 320 14.84 -16.92 -2.40
C LEU A 320 15.82 -15.98 -3.08
N ARG A 321 17.14 -16.24 -2.92
CA ARG A 321 18.20 -15.45 -3.58
C ARG A 321 18.03 -15.38 -5.11
N LYS A 322 17.58 -16.47 -5.75
CA LYS A 322 17.36 -16.49 -7.21
C LYS A 322 16.18 -15.58 -7.62
N SER A 323 15.15 -15.49 -6.79
CA SER A 323 14.04 -14.57 -7.02
C SER A 323 14.45 -13.12 -6.79
N LEU A 324 15.24 -12.83 -5.74
CA LEU A 324 15.76 -11.49 -5.44
C LEU A 324 16.71 -10.96 -6.52
N CYS A 325 17.57 -11.80 -7.08
CA CYS A 325 18.51 -11.41 -8.13
C CYS A 325 17.90 -11.50 -9.54
N SER A 326 16.60 -11.75 -9.67
CA SER A 326 15.98 -11.84 -10.99
C SER A 326 15.87 -10.46 -11.64
N PRO A 327 16.15 -10.32 -12.95
CA PRO A 327 16.03 -9.04 -13.64
C PRO A 327 14.63 -8.44 -13.58
N ILE A 328 13.58 -9.28 -13.56
CA ILE A 328 12.20 -8.83 -13.42
C ILE A 328 12.02 -8.10 -12.07
N PHE A 329 12.55 -8.66 -10.98
CA PHE A 329 12.48 -8.03 -9.66
C PHE A 329 13.24 -6.70 -9.63
N LEU A 330 14.47 -6.68 -10.16
CA LEU A 330 15.31 -5.47 -10.16
C LEU A 330 14.68 -4.33 -10.98
N TRP A 331 14.17 -4.62 -12.18
CA TRP A 331 13.45 -3.61 -12.98
C TRP A 331 12.14 -3.17 -12.29
N SER A 332 11.45 -4.07 -11.62
CA SER A 332 10.25 -3.69 -10.86
C SER A 332 10.58 -2.79 -9.67
N LEU A 333 11.70 -3.03 -8.97
CA LEU A 333 12.15 -2.14 -7.88
C LEU A 333 12.40 -0.72 -8.39
N LEU A 334 13.09 -0.60 -9.52
CA LEU A 334 13.37 0.70 -10.13
C LEU A 334 12.06 1.40 -10.53
N THR A 335 11.18 0.71 -11.25
CA THR A 335 9.89 1.27 -11.70
C THR A 335 9.02 1.71 -10.52
N MET A 336 8.92 0.85 -9.48
CA MET A 336 8.12 1.15 -8.29
C MET A 336 8.72 2.27 -7.46
N GLY A 337 10.05 2.30 -7.30
CA GLY A 337 10.75 3.37 -6.58
C GLY A 337 10.56 4.74 -7.23
N MET A 338 10.71 4.81 -8.55
CA MET A 338 10.50 6.06 -9.31
C MET A 338 9.04 6.54 -9.25
N THR A 339 8.10 5.62 -9.41
CA THR A 339 6.67 5.96 -9.35
C THR A 339 6.30 6.45 -7.96
N GLN A 340 6.76 5.77 -6.91
CA GLN A 340 6.55 6.17 -5.52
C GLN A 340 7.13 7.56 -5.24
N LEU A 341 8.38 7.81 -5.64
CA LEU A 341 9.03 9.11 -5.47
C LEU A 341 8.20 10.22 -6.11
N ARG A 342 7.76 10.03 -7.36
CA ARG A 342 6.99 11.03 -8.07
C ARG A 342 5.63 11.31 -7.44
N VAL A 343 4.91 10.25 -7.04
CA VAL A 343 3.59 10.35 -6.39
C VAL A 343 3.71 11.10 -5.05
N ILE A 344 4.70 10.74 -4.23
CA ILE A 344 4.90 11.36 -2.91
C ILE A 344 5.41 12.81 -3.06
N PHE A 345 6.34 13.07 -3.99
CA PHE A 345 6.82 14.42 -4.26
C PHE A 345 5.68 15.37 -4.65
N TYR A 346 4.79 14.93 -5.54
CA TYR A 346 3.65 15.76 -5.93
C TYR A 346 2.75 16.10 -4.75
N MET A 347 2.46 15.14 -3.88
CA MET A 347 1.63 15.38 -2.68
C MET A 347 2.28 16.37 -1.70
N ALA A 348 3.61 16.34 -1.58
CA ALA A 348 4.35 17.27 -0.73
C ALA A 348 4.44 18.69 -1.33
N ALA A 349 4.64 18.78 -2.64
CA ALA A 349 4.96 20.02 -3.33
C ALA A 349 3.73 20.73 -3.96
N MET A 350 2.57 20.07 -4.01
CA MET A 350 1.39 20.54 -4.75
C MET A 350 0.97 21.95 -4.34
N ASN A 351 0.90 22.25 -3.04
CA ASN A 351 0.49 23.56 -2.56
C ASN A 351 1.47 24.65 -3.06
N LYS A 352 2.77 24.38 -3.03
CA LYS A 352 3.80 25.30 -3.52
C LYS A 352 3.78 25.46 -5.04
N MET A 353 3.47 24.40 -5.76
CA MET A 353 3.27 24.47 -7.22
C MET A 353 2.05 25.31 -7.58
N LEU A 354 0.95 25.17 -6.84
CA LEU A 354 -0.25 26.00 -7.03
C LEU A 354 0.03 27.46 -6.73
N GLU A 355 0.74 27.75 -5.64
CA GLU A 355 1.19 29.10 -5.28
C GLU A 355 2.00 29.71 -6.43
N TYR A 356 2.99 28.99 -6.95
CA TYR A 356 3.83 29.43 -8.07
C TYR A 356 3.00 29.75 -9.33
N ILE A 357 2.03 28.89 -9.68
CA ILE A 357 1.15 29.12 -10.86
C ILE A 357 0.32 30.40 -10.70
N VAL A 358 -0.14 30.72 -9.48
CA VAL A 358 -0.95 31.91 -9.22
C VAL A 358 -0.10 33.19 -9.18
N THR A 359 1.09 33.11 -8.59
CA THR A 359 1.99 34.27 -8.43
C THR A 359 2.82 34.55 -9.69
N GLY A 360 2.94 33.57 -10.60
CA GLY A 360 3.84 33.65 -11.75
C GLY A 360 5.31 33.80 -11.35
N GLY A 361 5.69 33.37 -10.13
CA GLY A 361 7.04 33.47 -9.60
C GLY A 361 7.45 34.87 -9.11
N GLN A 362 6.51 35.80 -8.93
CA GLN A 362 6.79 37.14 -8.43
C GLN A 362 7.04 37.12 -6.91
N GLU A 363 8.15 37.73 -6.48
CA GLU A 363 8.54 37.81 -5.06
C GLU A 363 7.80 38.90 -4.27
N HIS A 364 7.22 39.90 -4.93
CA HIS A 364 6.48 41.01 -4.30
C HIS A 364 4.95 40.75 -4.40
N GLU A 365 4.41 40.22 -3.32
CA GLU A 365 2.98 39.97 -3.22
C GLU A 365 2.22 41.19 -2.68
N THR A 366 1.24 41.66 -3.44
CA THR A 366 0.21 42.57 -2.94
C THR A 366 -0.78 41.80 -2.06
N ASP A 367 -1.43 42.44 -1.11
CA ASP A 367 -2.37 41.78 -0.20
C ASP A 367 -3.52 41.09 -0.96
N ASP A 368 -4.01 41.66 -2.06
CA ASP A 368 -4.98 41.03 -2.96
C ASP A 368 -4.46 39.73 -3.60
N LEU A 369 -3.18 39.69 -3.97
CA LEU A 369 -2.57 38.49 -4.56
C LEU A 369 -2.42 37.39 -3.51
N LYS A 370 -2.04 37.74 -2.27
CA LYS A 370 -1.96 36.76 -1.15
C LYS A 370 -3.30 36.13 -0.87
N GLN A 371 -4.38 36.91 -0.82
CA GLN A 371 -5.72 36.39 -0.63
C GLN A 371 -6.12 35.44 -1.75
N ARG A 372 -5.87 35.78 -3.02
CA ARG A 372 -6.14 34.92 -4.18
C ARG A 372 -5.35 33.62 -4.12
N VAL A 373 -4.06 33.67 -3.73
CA VAL A 373 -3.21 32.47 -3.57
C VAL A 373 -3.83 31.57 -2.51
N THR A 374 -4.16 32.10 -1.34
CA THR A 374 -4.74 31.33 -0.24
C THR A 374 -6.04 30.65 -0.67
N GLU A 375 -6.99 31.39 -1.22
CA GLU A 375 -8.28 30.86 -1.68
C GLU A 375 -8.09 29.78 -2.76
N THR A 376 -7.18 30.02 -3.72
CA THR A 376 -6.92 29.07 -4.80
C THR A 376 -6.28 27.79 -4.27
N VAL A 377 -5.23 27.88 -3.43
CA VAL A 377 -4.55 26.71 -2.86
C VAL A 377 -5.52 25.90 -2.01
N GLU A 378 -6.35 26.55 -1.19
CA GLU A 378 -7.35 25.87 -0.38
C GLU A 378 -8.40 25.14 -1.22
N PHE A 379 -8.92 25.79 -2.26
CA PHE A 379 -9.88 25.18 -3.17
C PHE A 379 -9.30 23.96 -3.88
N TYR A 380 -8.14 24.12 -4.55
CA TYR A 380 -7.52 23.02 -5.30
C TYR A 380 -7.05 21.88 -4.39
N SER A 381 -6.55 22.17 -3.20
CA SER A 381 -6.19 21.17 -2.20
C SER A 381 -7.39 20.35 -1.74
N SER A 382 -8.54 21.00 -1.53
CA SER A 382 -9.80 20.33 -1.16
C SER A 382 -10.31 19.45 -2.30
N VAL A 383 -10.27 19.94 -3.54
CA VAL A 383 -10.65 19.17 -4.74
C VAL A 383 -9.73 17.97 -4.93
N PHE A 384 -8.42 18.16 -4.80
CA PHE A 384 -7.46 17.05 -4.87
C PHE A 384 -7.78 15.94 -3.86
N GLY A 385 -8.04 16.34 -2.61
CA GLY A 385 -8.44 15.41 -1.55
C GLY A 385 -9.74 14.68 -1.86
N ALA A 386 -10.76 15.39 -2.35
CA ALA A 386 -12.04 14.78 -2.75
C ALA A 386 -11.85 13.77 -3.90
N MET A 387 -10.99 14.08 -4.87
CA MET A 387 -10.70 13.17 -5.99
C MET A 387 -10.02 11.86 -5.54
N GLN A 388 -9.30 11.85 -4.41
CA GLN A 388 -8.72 10.61 -3.87
C GLN A 388 -9.80 9.55 -3.55
N LEU A 389 -11.05 9.94 -3.33
CA LEU A 389 -12.15 8.99 -3.15
C LEU A 389 -12.38 8.11 -4.39
N SER A 390 -12.03 8.60 -5.59
CA SER A 390 -12.15 7.84 -6.83
C SER A 390 -11.22 6.61 -6.88
N CYS A 391 -10.22 6.49 -5.98
CA CYS A 391 -9.43 5.27 -5.84
C CYS A 391 -10.30 4.04 -5.54
N LEU A 392 -11.43 4.24 -4.87
CA LEU A 392 -12.40 3.15 -4.61
C LEU A 392 -12.93 2.52 -5.91
N LEU A 393 -13.05 3.33 -6.97
CA LEU A 393 -13.51 2.89 -8.29
C LEU A 393 -12.34 2.43 -9.18
N THR A 394 -11.18 3.08 -9.10
CA THR A 394 -10.03 2.79 -9.97
C THR A 394 -9.30 1.50 -9.61
N CYS A 395 -9.25 1.12 -8.32
CA CYS A 395 -8.63 -0.14 -7.90
C CYS A 395 -9.25 -1.40 -8.52
N PRO A 396 -10.58 -1.55 -8.64
CA PRO A 396 -11.18 -2.66 -9.37
C PRO A 396 -10.88 -2.68 -10.88
N LEU A 397 -10.69 -1.50 -11.52
CA LEU A 397 -10.42 -1.42 -12.95
C LEU A 397 -9.10 -2.08 -13.34
N ILE A 398 -8.02 -1.76 -12.61
CA ILE A 398 -6.73 -2.40 -12.89
C ILE A 398 -6.79 -3.91 -12.60
N GLY A 399 -7.56 -4.30 -11.58
CA GLY A 399 -7.85 -5.69 -11.29
C GLY A 399 -8.44 -6.41 -12.50
N TYR A 400 -9.41 -5.81 -13.15
CA TYR A 400 -10.01 -6.35 -14.36
C TYR A 400 -9.00 -6.49 -15.51
N VAL A 401 -8.12 -5.49 -15.70
CA VAL A 401 -7.03 -5.56 -16.71
C VAL A 401 -6.10 -6.73 -16.42
N MET A 402 -5.73 -6.94 -15.17
CA MET A 402 -4.84 -8.03 -14.76
C MET A 402 -5.51 -9.42 -14.90
N ASP A 403 -6.84 -9.50 -14.77
CA ASP A 403 -7.62 -10.74 -14.88
C ASP A 403 -8.12 -11.04 -16.32
N TRP A 404 -7.81 -10.18 -17.27
CA TRP A 404 -8.35 -10.26 -18.63
C TRP A 404 -8.09 -11.62 -19.30
N ARG A 405 -9.15 -12.30 -19.74
CA ARG A 405 -9.14 -13.59 -20.46
C ARG A 405 -8.40 -14.75 -19.78
N ILE A 406 -8.21 -14.71 -18.46
CA ILE A 406 -7.50 -15.79 -17.76
C ILE A 406 -8.38 -17.04 -17.58
N LYS A 407 -9.70 -16.86 -17.52
CA LYS A 407 -10.66 -17.97 -17.40
C LYS A 407 -10.62 -18.94 -18.59
N ASP A 408 -10.21 -18.45 -19.74
CA ASP A 408 -10.18 -19.21 -21.00
C ASP A 408 -8.83 -19.92 -21.24
N CYS A 409 -7.94 -19.97 -20.24
CA CYS A 409 -6.58 -20.48 -20.38
C CYS A 409 -6.39 -21.85 -19.73
N VAL A 410 -5.52 -22.67 -20.33
CA VAL A 410 -5.13 -24.00 -19.84
C VAL A 410 -3.86 -23.89 -18.97
N ASP A 411 -3.78 -24.65 -17.88
CA ASP A 411 -2.69 -24.54 -16.89
C ASP A 411 -1.38 -25.21 -17.33
N THR A 412 -1.42 -26.36 -18.01
CA THR A 412 -0.25 -27.12 -18.51
C THR A 412 -0.58 -27.92 -19.76
N PRO A 413 0.39 -28.15 -20.65
CA PRO A 413 0.20 -29.12 -21.72
C PRO A 413 0.25 -30.54 -21.12
N THR A 414 -0.90 -31.11 -20.82
CA THR A 414 -1.00 -32.53 -20.47
C THR A 414 -0.97 -33.33 -21.77
N ALA A 415 0.03 -34.19 -21.90
CA ALA A 415 0.23 -35.09 -23.05
C ALA A 415 -0.85 -36.19 -23.18
N ARG A 416 -2.06 -35.99 -22.60
CA ARG A 416 -3.08 -37.06 -22.50
C ARG A 416 -4.38 -36.83 -23.29
N ASP A 417 -4.60 -35.68 -23.87
CA ASP A 417 -5.85 -35.47 -24.64
C ASP A 417 -5.59 -35.62 -26.16
N GLY A 418 -5.54 -36.91 -26.56
CA GLY A 418 -5.49 -37.34 -27.95
C GLY A 418 -6.85 -37.21 -28.65
N VAL A 419 -7.54 -36.07 -28.53
CA VAL A 419 -8.70 -35.74 -29.40
C VAL A 419 -8.44 -34.38 -30.03
N ALA A 420 -7.91 -34.43 -31.23
CA ALA A 420 -7.76 -33.30 -32.13
C ALA A 420 -9.15 -32.81 -32.60
N THR A 421 -9.72 -31.87 -31.89
CA THR A 421 -10.81 -31.05 -32.39
C THR A 421 -10.36 -29.60 -32.54
N LYS A 422 -10.12 -29.25 -33.85
CA LYS A 422 -10.05 -27.90 -34.43
C LYS A 422 -9.14 -26.83 -33.82
N SER A 423 -8.02 -26.61 -34.49
CA SER A 423 -7.38 -25.34 -34.93
C SER A 423 -7.24 -24.12 -34.01
N VAL A 424 -7.49 -24.16 -32.71
CA VAL A 424 -7.20 -23.03 -31.82
C VAL A 424 -6.04 -23.42 -30.91
N ARG A 425 -4.88 -22.74 -31.06
CA ARG A 425 -3.71 -22.95 -30.20
C ARG A 425 -4.10 -22.70 -28.75
N PRO A 426 -3.83 -23.63 -27.82
CA PRO A 426 -4.18 -23.44 -26.41
C PRO A 426 -3.45 -22.22 -25.84
N ARG A 427 -4.18 -21.36 -25.14
CA ARG A 427 -3.61 -20.22 -24.43
C ARG A 427 -3.11 -20.68 -23.08
N TYR A 428 -1.82 -20.55 -22.86
CA TYR A 428 -1.20 -20.90 -21.58
C TYR A 428 -1.40 -19.80 -20.55
N ARG A 429 -1.90 -20.17 -19.38
CA ARG A 429 -2.25 -19.26 -18.29
C ARG A 429 -1.07 -18.36 -17.87
N LYS A 430 0.14 -18.91 -17.79
CA LYS A 430 1.36 -18.16 -17.44
C LYS A 430 1.69 -17.07 -18.46
N ILE A 431 1.55 -17.37 -19.75
CA ILE A 431 1.79 -16.42 -20.85
C ILE A 431 0.72 -15.31 -20.85
N GLN A 432 -0.55 -15.68 -20.59
CA GLN A 432 -1.64 -14.70 -20.49
C GLN A 432 -1.46 -13.76 -19.29
N LYS A 433 -1.11 -14.29 -18.12
CA LYS A 433 -0.79 -13.47 -16.94
C LYS A 433 0.32 -12.47 -17.23
N LEU A 434 1.38 -12.92 -17.90
CA LEU A 434 2.49 -12.06 -18.26
C LEU A 434 2.09 -10.98 -19.29
N THR A 435 1.24 -11.32 -20.24
CA THR A 435 0.68 -10.37 -21.22
C THR A 435 -0.16 -9.31 -20.52
N ASN A 436 -1.01 -9.71 -19.57
CA ASN A 436 -1.83 -8.79 -18.79
C ASN A 436 -0.95 -7.86 -17.94
N ALA A 437 0.11 -8.37 -17.34
CA ALA A 437 1.07 -7.56 -16.60
C ALA A 437 1.79 -6.54 -17.51
N ILE A 438 2.21 -6.93 -18.71
CA ILE A 438 2.80 -6.01 -19.69
C ILE A 438 1.82 -4.86 -19.99
N ASN A 439 0.57 -5.19 -20.31
CA ASN A 439 -0.46 -4.20 -20.62
C ASN A 439 -0.72 -3.26 -19.41
N ALA A 440 -0.81 -3.80 -18.20
CA ALA A 440 -1.03 -3.03 -16.99
C ALA A 440 0.13 -2.06 -16.72
N PHE A 441 1.39 -2.51 -16.79
CA PHE A 441 2.55 -1.63 -16.59
C PHE A 441 2.71 -0.60 -17.72
N THR A 442 2.45 -0.98 -18.96
CA THR A 442 2.46 -0.04 -20.10
C THR A 442 1.42 1.06 -19.90
N LEU A 443 0.19 0.68 -19.55
CA LEU A 443 -0.89 1.64 -19.28
C LEU A 443 -0.52 2.55 -18.10
N THR A 444 -0.03 1.99 -16.99
CA THR A 444 0.37 2.76 -15.80
C THR A 444 1.49 3.74 -16.13
N ASN A 445 2.50 3.33 -16.90
CA ASN A 445 3.60 4.20 -17.30
C ASN A 445 3.14 5.30 -18.29
N LEU A 446 2.23 5.00 -19.21
CA LEU A 446 1.64 6.03 -20.09
C LEU A 446 0.87 7.08 -19.28
N LEU A 447 0.08 6.64 -18.31
CA LEU A 447 -0.61 7.56 -17.39
C LEU A 447 0.36 8.38 -16.53
N LEU A 448 1.47 7.76 -16.08
CA LEU A 448 2.53 8.44 -15.33
C LEU A 448 3.24 9.51 -16.18
N VAL A 449 3.49 9.22 -17.46
CA VAL A 449 4.04 10.21 -18.40
C VAL A 449 3.04 11.33 -18.65
N GLY A 450 1.76 11.00 -18.89
CA GLY A 450 0.69 12.00 -19.02
C GLY A 450 0.60 12.90 -17.78
N PHE A 451 0.62 12.31 -16.59
CA PHE A 451 0.72 13.04 -15.32
C PHE A 451 1.95 13.97 -15.29
N GLY A 452 3.09 13.49 -15.79
CA GLY A 452 4.31 14.27 -15.86
C GLY A 452 4.23 15.46 -16.80
N ILE A 453 3.62 15.28 -17.95
CA ILE A 453 3.43 16.36 -18.93
C ILE A 453 2.49 17.43 -18.36
N THR A 454 1.40 17.03 -17.73
CA THR A 454 0.46 17.99 -17.12
C THR A 454 1.09 18.80 -15.98
N CYS A 455 2.06 18.23 -15.25
CA CYS A 455 2.82 18.97 -14.22
C CYS A 455 3.82 19.99 -14.77
N LEU A 456 4.18 19.94 -16.07
CA LEU A 456 5.08 20.91 -16.71
C LEU A 456 4.34 22.15 -17.26
N ILE A 457 3.03 22.11 -17.29
CA ILE A 457 2.22 23.18 -17.88
C ILE A 457 1.60 24.01 -16.75
N ASP A 458 1.96 25.28 -16.69
CA ASP A 458 1.50 26.21 -15.66
C ASP A 458 0.07 26.69 -15.96
N SER A 459 -0.90 25.81 -15.73
CA SER A 459 -2.34 26.10 -15.93
C SER A 459 -3.17 25.53 -14.80
N LEU A 460 -3.89 26.39 -14.09
CA LEU A 460 -4.79 25.98 -13.00
C LEU A 460 -5.88 25.02 -13.48
N HIS A 461 -6.47 25.26 -14.67
CA HIS A 461 -7.50 24.36 -15.20
C HIS A 461 -6.98 22.95 -15.48
N LEU A 462 -5.72 22.85 -15.91
CA LEU A 462 -5.08 21.56 -16.20
C LEU A 462 -4.79 20.75 -14.92
N GLN A 463 -4.74 21.42 -13.76
CA GLN A 463 -4.52 20.72 -12.48
C GLN A 463 -5.63 19.70 -12.15
N PHE A 464 -6.86 19.93 -12.60
CA PHE A 464 -7.92 18.91 -12.45
C PHE A 464 -7.55 17.59 -13.15
N LEU A 465 -7.03 17.67 -14.38
CA LEU A 465 -6.55 16.49 -15.10
C LEU A 465 -5.34 15.86 -14.40
N THR A 466 -4.43 16.69 -13.90
CA THR A 466 -3.26 16.25 -13.12
C THR A 466 -3.69 15.45 -11.88
N PHE A 467 -4.70 15.90 -11.16
CA PHE A 467 -5.27 15.22 -9.99
C PHE A 467 -5.89 13.86 -10.34
N VAL A 468 -6.64 13.80 -11.44
CA VAL A 468 -7.21 12.54 -11.94
C VAL A 468 -6.09 11.55 -12.27
N LEU A 469 -5.09 11.99 -13.06
CA LEU A 469 -3.97 11.14 -13.48
C LEU A 469 -3.15 10.65 -12.27
N HIS A 470 -2.86 11.54 -11.31
CA HIS A 470 -2.19 11.19 -10.06
C HIS A 470 -2.95 10.08 -9.31
N THR A 471 -4.26 10.25 -9.14
CA THR A 471 -5.11 9.32 -8.39
C THR A 471 -5.19 7.96 -9.06
N VAL A 472 -5.32 7.93 -10.40
CA VAL A 472 -5.36 6.69 -11.18
C VAL A 472 -4.02 5.97 -11.13
N VAL A 473 -2.90 6.68 -11.34
CA VAL A 473 -1.55 6.10 -11.24
C VAL A 473 -1.32 5.51 -9.86
N ARG A 474 -1.69 6.23 -8.80
CA ARG A 474 -1.56 5.76 -7.41
C ARG A 474 -2.32 4.45 -7.15
N GLY A 475 -3.54 4.32 -7.69
CA GLY A 475 -4.31 3.08 -7.55
C GLY A 475 -3.72 1.91 -8.37
N PHE A 476 -3.13 2.21 -9.53
CA PHE A 476 -2.72 1.19 -10.50
C PHE A 476 -1.38 0.55 -10.17
N TYR A 477 -0.37 1.35 -9.81
CA TYR A 477 1.01 0.84 -9.74
C TYR A 477 1.22 -0.27 -8.70
N HIS A 478 0.61 -0.16 -7.51
CA HIS A 478 0.69 -1.20 -6.49
C HIS A 478 0.00 -2.51 -6.93
N SER A 479 -1.21 -2.38 -7.51
CA SER A 479 -1.97 -3.54 -7.97
C SER A 479 -1.30 -4.26 -9.13
N ALA A 480 -0.70 -3.52 -10.08
CA ALA A 480 0.04 -4.07 -11.20
C ALA A 480 1.30 -4.84 -10.73
N CYS A 481 2.04 -4.29 -9.77
CA CYS A 481 3.23 -4.94 -9.22
C CYS A 481 2.91 -6.24 -8.52
N GLY A 482 1.88 -6.23 -7.69
CA GLY A 482 1.45 -7.43 -7.00
C GLY A 482 0.97 -8.53 -7.95
N GLY A 483 0.19 -8.16 -8.97
CA GLY A 483 -0.21 -9.10 -10.00
C GLY A 483 0.96 -9.71 -10.78
N LEU A 484 2.01 -8.92 -11.07
CA LEU A 484 3.24 -9.42 -11.68
C LEU A 484 3.95 -10.44 -10.79
N TYR A 485 4.13 -10.12 -9.49
CA TYR A 485 4.83 -11.02 -8.57
C TYR A 485 4.07 -12.35 -8.38
N ALA A 486 2.76 -12.30 -8.28
CA ALA A 486 1.92 -13.50 -8.23
C ALA A 486 1.93 -14.32 -9.54
N ALA A 487 2.27 -13.70 -10.69
CA ALA A 487 2.37 -14.39 -11.97
C ALA A 487 3.72 -15.08 -12.18
N VAL A 488 4.80 -14.51 -11.65
CA VAL A 488 6.19 -14.88 -11.99
C VAL A 488 6.85 -15.69 -10.88
N TYR A 489 6.61 -15.35 -9.61
CA TYR A 489 7.30 -15.94 -8.47
C TYR A 489 6.47 -16.98 -7.74
N PRO A 490 7.13 -17.94 -7.06
CA PRO A 490 6.47 -18.87 -6.17
C PRO A 490 5.73 -18.14 -5.04
N SER A 491 4.63 -18.71 -4.57
CA SER A 491 3.80 -18.12 -3.51
C SER A 491 4.58 -17.87 -2.21
N ASN A 492 5.52 -18.76 -1.88
CA ASN A 492 6.36 -18.64 -0.68
C ASN A 492 7.38 -17.48 -0.70
N HIS A 493 7.69 -16.90 -1.86
CA HIS A 493 8.58 -15.74 -1.97
C HIS A 493 7.83 -14.42 -2.13
N PHE A 494 6.57 -14.51 -2.49
CA PHE A 494 5.75 -13.37 -2.87
C PHE A 494 5.75 -12.26 -1.81
N GLY A 495 5.58 -12.65 -0.56
CA GLY A 495 5.48 -11.74 0.54
C GLY A 495 6.77 -11.00 0.85
N THR A 496 7.85 -11.73 0.92
CA THR A 496 9.17 -11.15 1.13
C THR A 496 9.54 -10.19 0.00
N LEU A 497 9.22 -10.55 -1.26
CA LEU A 497 9.49 -9.70 -2.42
C LEU A 497 8.66 -8.42 -2.38
N THR A 498 7.37 -8.50 -2.06
CA THR A 498 6.48 -7.33 -1.96
C THR A 498 6.89 -6.41 -0.81
N GLY A 499 7.19 -6.98 0.36
CA GLY A 499 7.67 -6.21 1.50
C GLY A 499 9.00 -5.52 1.24
N LEU A 500 9.95 -6.21 0.63
CA LEU A 500 11.24 -5.64 0.27
C LEU A 500 11.09 -4.55 -0.81
N GLN A 501 10.22 -4.76 -1.80
CA GLN A 501 9.89 -3.76 -2.80
C GLN A 501 9.31 -2.48 -2.15
N SER A 502 8.37 -2.62 -1.21
CA SER A 502 7.80 -1.48 -0.50
C SER A 502 8.86 -0.71 0.32
N LEU A 503 9.75 -1.44 1.00
CA LEU A 503 10.85 -0.84 1.75
C LEU A 503 11.81 -0.06 0.83
N ILE A 504 12.23 -0.66 -0.29
CA ILE A 504 13.15 -0.01 -1.23
C ILE A 504 12.47 1.20 -1.88
N SER A 505 11.20 1.09 -2.26
CA SER A 505 10.44 2.23 -2.78
C SER A 505 10.29 3.35 -1.76
N ALA A 506 10.18 3.03 -0.46
CA ALA A 506 10.18 4.03 0.62
C ALA A 506 11.51 4.76 0.72
N VAL A 507 12.64 4.05 0.56
CA VAL A 507 13.97 4.67 0.52
C VAL A 507 14.10 5.62 -0.68
N PHE A 508 13.62 5.22 -1.87
CA PHE A 508 13.56 6.14 -3.01
C PHE A 508 12.69 7.37 -2.73
N ALA A 509 11.58 7.20 -2.02
CA ALA A 509 10.68 8.31 -1.68
C ALA A 509 11.31 9.33 -0.72
N LEU A 510 12.37 8.98 0.05
CA LEU A 510 13.11 9.95 0.86
C LEU A 510 13.75 11.06 0.00
N LEU A 511 14.06 10.78 -1.27
CA LEU A 511 14.60 11.78 -2.20
C LEU A 511 13.61 12.94 -2.45
N GLN A 512 12.33 12.78 -2.08
CA GLN A 512 11.36 13.89 -2.19
C GLN A 512 11.80 15.11 -1.36
N GLN A 513 12.40 14.91 -0.18
CA GLN A 513 12.82 16.04 0.66
C GLN A 513 13.89 16.91 0.00
N PRO A 514 15.06 16.37 -0.45
CA PRO A 514 16.04 17.19 -1.15
C PRO A 514 15.52 17.79 -2.47
N LEU A 515 14.60 17.10 -3.18
CA LEU A 515 13.97 17.67 -4.38
C LEU A 515 13.06 18.85 -4.02
N PHE A 516 12.30 18.76 -2.92
CA PHE A 516 11.48 19.86 -2.43
C PHE A 516 12.36 21.06 -2.00
N MET A 517 13.42 20.83 -1.25
CA MET A 517 14.37 21.87 -0.86
C MET A 517 15.05 22.53 -2.08
N ALA A 518 15.38 21.74 -3.10
CA ALA A 518 15.94 22.27 -4.34
C ALA A 518 14.92 23.13 -5.11
N MET A 519 13.64 22.75 -5.11
CA MET A 519 12.59 23.53 -5.75
C MET A 519 12.36 24.86 -5.03
N VAL A 520 12.26 24.84 -3.69
CA VAL A 520 11.91 26.02 -2.90
C VAL A 520 13.09 26.97 -2.74
N GLY A 521 14.32 26.46 -2.59
CA GLY A 521 15.53 27.25 -2.41
C GLY A 521 16.16 27.71 -3.73
N PRO A 522 17.06 26.92 -4.35
CA PRO A 522 17.82 27.34 -5.55
C PRO A 522 16.94 27.70 -6.75
N LEU A 523 15.79 27.04 -6.90
CA LEU A 523 14.86 27.27 -8.02
C LEU A 523 13.77 28.31 -7.70
N LYS A 524 13.83 28.97 -6.54
CA LYS A 524 12.89 30.03 -6.13
C LYS A 524 11.42 29.66 -6.27
N GLY A 525 11.07 28.40 -6.00
CA GLY A 525 9.72 27.88 -6.08
C GLY A 525 9.31 27.38 -7.48
N GLU A 526 10.15 27.54 -8.52
CA GLU A 526 9.85 27.06 -9.88
C GLU A 526 9.82 25.53 -9.94
N PRO A 527 8.67 24.90 -10.24
CA PRO A 527 8.54 23.45 -10.24
C PRO A 527 9.01 22.79 -11.53
N PHE A 528 9.22 23.55 -12.61
CA PHE A 528 9.46 23.05 -13.96
C PHE A 528 10.64 22.09 -14.04
N TRP A 529 11.82 22.48 -13.53
CA TRP A 529 13.05 21.69 -13.63
C TRP A 529 12.98 20.37 -12.86
N VAL A 530 12.38 20.39 -11.67
CA VAL A 530 12.20 19.18 -10.86
C VAL A 530 11.20 18.23 -11.54
N ASN A 531 10.08 18.75 -12.02
CA ASN A 531 9.08 17.95 -12.74
C ASN A 531 9.62 17.39 -14.06
N LEU A 532 10.45 18.15 -14.78
CA LEU A 532 11.14 17.68 -15.99
C LEU A 532 12.11 16.53 -15.66
N GLY A 533 12.92 16.67 -14.62
CA GLY A 533 13.83 15.63 -14.16
C GLY A 533 13.07 14.36 -13.76
N LEU A 534 11.99 14.49 -13.01
CA LEU A 534 11.12 13.36 -12.62
C LEU A 534 10.40 12.74 -13.82
N LEU A 535 10.01 13.53 -14.83
CA LEU A 535 9.43 13.01 -16.06
C LEU A 535 10.45 12.15 -16.84
N LEU A 536 11.65 12.68 -17.06
CA LEU A 536 12.73 11.94 -17.75
C LEU A 536 13.07 10.66 -17.00
N PHE A 537 13.15 10.72 -15.67
CA PHE A 537 13.38 9.55 -14.84
C PHE A 537 12.24 8.53 -14.95
N SER A 538 10.98 8.98 -15.06
CA SER A 538 9.80 8.11 -15.23
C SER A 538 9.81 7.34 -16.56
N LEU A 539 10.48 7.84 -17.60
CA LEU A 539 10.61 7.11 -18.87
C LEU A 539 11.37 5.79 -18.73
N LEU A 540 12.28 5.70 -17.74
CA LEU A 540 12.96 4.43 -17.43
C LEU A 540 11.99 3.33 -16.97
N GLY A 541 10.78 3.69 -16.52
CA GLY A 541 9.73 2.73 -16.16
C GLY A 541 9.30 1.82 -17.33
N PHE A 542 9.48 2.26 -18.59
CA PHE A 542 9.19 1.43 -19.76
C PHE A 542 10.17 0.27 -19.96
N LEU A 543 11.34 0.29 -19.30
CA LEU A 543 12.28 -0.83 -19.36
C LEU A 543 11.69 -2.13 -18.80
N LEU A 544 10.84 -2.02 -17.77
CA LEU A 544 10.17 -3.20 -17.20
C LEU A 544 9.22 -3.87 -18.21
N PRO A 545 8.21 -3.19 -18.81
CA PRO A 545 7.34 -3.84 -19.79
C PRO A 545 8.12 -4.30 -21.06
N CYS A 546 9.16 -3.60 -21.48
CA CYS A 546 10.04 -4.06 -22.58
C CYS A 546 10.75 -5.37 -22.23
N TYR A 547 11.31 -5.46 -21.02
CA TYR A 547 11.95 -6.70 -20.54
C TYR A 547 10.94 -7.84 -20.38
N LEU A 548 9.74 -7.56 -19.85
CA LEU A 548 8.65 -8.54 -19.73
C LEU A 548 8.19 -9.05 -21.11
N PHE A 549 8.15 -8.18 -22.12
CA PHE A 549 7.84 -8.56 -23.49
C PHE A 549 8.89 -9.53 -24.06
N TYR A 550 10.18 -9.22 -23.87
CA TYR A 550 11.27 -10.11 -24.23
C TYR A 550 11.15 -11.46 -23.53
N TYR A 551 10.94 -11.47 -22.22
CA TYR A 551 10.78 -12.68 -21.42
C TYR A 551 9.57 -13.52 -21.85
N ARG A 552 8.44 -12.88 -22.14
CA ARG A 552 7.24 -13.53 -22.70
C ARG A 552 7.54 -14.21 -24.03
N THR A 553 8.20 -13.51 -24.94
CA THR A 553 8.54 -14.02 -26.27
C THR A 553 9.46 -15.23 -26.18
N ARG A 554 10.42 -15.19 -25.26
CA ARG A 554 11.29 -16.34 -24.99
C ARG A 554 10.49 -17.55 -24.47
N LEU A 555 9.64 -17.35 -23.48
CA LEU A 555 8.76 -18.40 -22.97
C LEU A 555 7.84 -18.98 -24.06
N GLN A 556 7.28 -18.14 -24.92
CA GLN A 556 6.44 -18.61 -26.02
C GLN A 556 7.21 -19.53 -26.98
N ARG A 557 8.45 -19.20 -27.30
CA ARG A 557 9.32 -20.05 -28.14
C ARG A 557 9.60 -21.39 -27.45
N GLU A 558 9.94 -21.40 -26.16
CA GLU A 558 10.18 -22.62 -25.39
C GLU A 558 8.93 -23.54 -25.37
N TYR A 559 7.73 -22.97 -25.22
CA TYR A 559 6.48 -23.73 -25.29
C TYR A 559 6.18 -24.29 -26.69
N ILE A 560 6.46 -23.54 -27.76
CA ILE A 560 6.25 -23.99 -29.16
C ILE A 560 7.22 -25.12 -29.48
N THR A 561 8.50 -25.01 -29.17
CA THR A 561 9.50 -26.05 -29.43
C THR A 561 9.20 -27.35 -28.65
N HIS A 562 8.67 -27.23 -27.44
CA HIS A 562 8.26 -28.41 -26.67
C HIS A 562 7.00 -29.10 -27.24
N TRP A 563 6.16 -28.36 -27.95
CA TRP A 563 4.93 -28.90 -28.56
C TRP A 563 5.17 -29.48 -29.95
N GLU A 564 6.08 -28.91 -30.74
CA GLU A 564 6.43 -29.39 -32.10
C GLU A 564 7.42 -30.58 -32.07
N GLY A 565 8.14 -30.78 -30.98
CA GLY A 565 9.09 -31.88 -30.84
C GLY A 565 8.49 -33.28 -30.97
N PRO A 566 7.36 -33.62 -30.32
CA PRO A 566 6.72 -34.93 -30.48
C PRO A 566 6.09 -35.19 -31.86
N LEU A 567 5.64 -34.14 -32.57
CA LEU A 567 5.01 -34.25 -33.88
C LEU A 567 6.02 -34.58 -35.00
N LYS A 568 7.26 -34.12 -34.88
CA LYS A 568 8.32 -34.44 -35.84
C LYS A 568 8.83 -35.89 -35.75
N VAL A 569 8.69 -36.54 -34.58
CA VAL A 569 9.08 -37.94 -34.37
C VAL A 569 8.02 -38.92 -34.92
N LEU A 570 6.75 -38.49 -35.03
CA LEU A 570 5.63 -39.30 -35.52
C LEU A 570 5.44 -39.24 -37.06
N GLY A 571 6.17 -38.36 -37.75
CA GLY A 571 5.96 -38.03 -39.15
C GLY A 571 7.03 -38.47 -40.14
N SER A 572 7.97 -39.37 -39.75
CA SER A 572 8.85 -40.02 -40.75
C SER A 572 8.24 -41.32 -41.20
N PRO A 573 7.68 -41.46 -42.42
CA PRO A 573 7.39 -42.76 -42.96
C PRO A 573 8.71 -43.42 -43.28
N GLU A 574 8.98 -44.57 -42.63
CA GLU A 574 9.98 -45.53 -43.13
C GLU A 574 9.58 -45.92 -44.56
N VAL A 575 10.30 -45.39 -45.49
CA VAL A 575 10.33 -45.92 -46.85
C VAL A 575 11.24 -47.11 -46.81
N THR A 576 10.67 -48.31 -46.62
CA THR A 576 11.33 -49.58 -46.93
C THR A 576 11.18 -49.79 -48.44
N ALA A 577 12.33 -49.75 -49.12
CA ALA A 577 12.52 -50.30 -50.46
C ALA A 577 12.70 -51.81 -50.37
#